data_94bc95df09cffaa9dfeff16c7ddac017
#
_entry.id   94bc95df09cffaa9dfeff16c7ddac017
#
_cell.length_a   1.000
_cell.length_b   1.000
_cell.length_c   1.000
_cell.angle_alpha   90.00
_cell.angle_beta   90.00
_cell.angle_gamma   90.00
#
_symmetry.space_group_name_H-M   'P 1'
#
loop_
_entity.id
_entity.type
_entity.pdbx_description
1 polymer ?
#
loop_
_entity_poly.entity_id
_entity_poly.type
_entity_poly.pdbx_seq_one_letter_code
_entity_poly.pdbx_strand_id
1 'polypeptide(L)'
;MDLQTRLTEDMKTAMKSGQKDRLSVIRMLLSDVKNVDLMPGKPTPEQAVASYAKKLRKSAEEYEKYGKTAEVEQIKSEIAIVEEYLPKKASADDTARLVEEFLSKNTFTEKQVGQAMGAFMKQHGQNVDAAQANQLIRQKLTGK
;
A
#
# COMPACT_ATOMS: atom_id res chain seq x y z
N MET A 1 -18.91 0.90 -5.11
CA MET A 1 -18.36 0.40 -6.39
C MET A 1 -17.13 -0.43 -6.08
N ASP A 2 -17.05 -1.65 -6.59
CA ASP A 2 -15.89 -2.48 -6.35
C ASP A 2 -14.69 -2.01 -7.18
N LEU A 3 -13.51 -2.51 -6.84
CA LEU A 3 -12.26 -2.08 -7.46
C LEU A 3 -12.22 -2.42 -8.97
N GLN A 4 -12.70 -3.59 -9.34
CA GLN A 4 -12.72 -4.01 -10.75
C GLN A 4 -13.61 -3.09 -11.59
N THR A 5 -14.78 -2.74 -11.10
CA THR A 5 -15.71 -1.82 -11.77
C THR A 5 -15.09 -0.44 -11.90
N ARG A 6 -14.49 0.07 -10.83
CA ARG A 6 -13.81 1.36 -10.81
C ARG A 6 -12.69 1.42 -11.84
N LEU A 7 -11.84 0.40 -11.88
CA LEU A 7 -10.75 0.30 -12.85
C LEU A 7 -11.29 0.27 -14.28
N THR A 8 -12.37 -0.49 -14.52
CA THR A 8 -12.98 -0.58 -15.85
C THR A 8 -13.50 0.77 -16.33
N GLU A 9 -14.18 1.50 -15.45
CA GLU A 9 -14.69 2.84 -15.80
C GLU A 9 -13.56 3.83 -16.04
N ASP A 10 -12.53 3.81 -15.17
CA ASP A 10 -11.37 4.70 -15.31
C ASP A 10 -10.57 4.38 -16.59
N MET A 11 -10.53 3.11 -16.98
CA MET A 11 -9.93 2.70 -18.24
C MET A 11 -10.62 3.36 -19.43
N LYS A 12 -11.94 3.33 -19.45
CA LYS A 12 -12.74 3.97 -20.51
C LYS A 12 -12.49 5.48 -20.56
N THR A 13 -12.44 6.12 -19.40
CA THR A 13 -12.17 7.56 -19.30
C THR A 13 -10.78 7.90 -19.81
N ALA A 14 -9.77 7.11 -19.45
CA ALA A 14 -8.40 7.32 -19.91
C ALA A 14 -8.28 7.13 -21.42
N MET A 15 -9.00 6.18 -22.00
CA MET A 15 -9.05 5.97 -23.45
C MET A 15 -9.63 7.20 -24.16
N LYS A 16 -10.74 7.72 -23.66
CA LYS A 16 -11.42 8.87 -24.25
C LYS A 16 -10.59 10.15 -24.17
N SER A 17 -9.84 10.33 -23.08
CA SER A 17 -9.02 11.51 -22.85
C SER A 17 -7.60 11.42 -23.41
N GLY A 18 -7.24 10.28 -24.01
CA GLY A 18 -5.91 10.07 -24.60
C GLY A 18 -4.76 9.97 -23.60
N GLN A 19 -5.06 9.61 -22.36
CA GLN A 19 -4.04 9.45 -21.30
C GLN A 19 -3.39 8.06 -21.40
N LYS A 20 -2.41 7.94 -22.26
CA LYS A 20 -1.78 6.64 -22.60
C LYS A 20 -1.10 5.97 -21.39
N ASP A 21 -0.34 6.73 -20.61
CA ASP A 21 0.36 6.18 -19.44
C ASP A 21 -0.62 5.67 -18.39
N ARG A 22 -1.66 6.46 -18.13
CA ARG A 22 -2.70 6.10 -17.19
C ARG A 22 -3.45 4.85 -17.66
N LEU A 23 -3.78 4.80 -18.95
CA LEU A 23 -4.44 3.65 -19.55
C LEU A 23 -3.63 2.37 -19.40
N SER A 24 -2.32 2.44 -19.65
CA SER A 24 -1.41 1.31 -19.54
C SER A 24 -1.38 0.75 -18.11
N VAL A 25 -1.25 1.63 -17.13
CA VAL A 25 -1.24 1.24 -15.71
C VAL A 25 -2.58 0.61 -15.30
N ILE A 26 -3.69 1.24 -15.69
CA ILE A 26 -5.03 0.73 -15.35
C ILE A 26 -5.26 -0.65 -15.97
N ARG A 27 -4.82 -0.88 -17.19
CA ARG A 27 -4.92 -2.19 -17.83
C ARG A 27 -4.16 -3.27 -17.09
N MET A 28 -2.95 -2.95 -16.60
CA MET A 28 -2.16 -3.88 -15.81
C MET A 28 -2.84 -4.21 -14.49
N LEU A 29 -3.35 -3.20 -13.79
CA LEU A 29 -4.07 -3.38 -12.53
C LEU A 29 -5.33 -4.22 -12.74
N LEU A 30 -6.08 -3.93 -13.79
CA LEU A 30 -7.31 -4.65 -14.11
C LEU A 30 -7.03 -6.13 -14.41
N SER A 31 -5.94 -6.41 -15.13
CA SER A 31 -5.51 -7.78 -15.39
C SER A 31 -5.20 -8.52 -14.08
N ASP A 32 -4.44 -7.90 -13.20
CA ASP A 32 -4.09 -8.49 -11.90
C ASP A 32 -5.35 -8.74 -11.05
N VAL A 33 -6.25 -7.77 -10.99
CA VAL A 33 -7.49 -7.87 -10.21
C VAL A 33 -8.39 -8.99 -10.72
N LYS A 34 -8.48 -9.16 -12.03
CA LYS A 34 -9.28 -10.23 -12.63
C LYS A 34 -8.70 -11.61 -12.38
N ASN A 35 -7.39 -11.71 -12.18
CA ASN A 35 -6.67 -12.97 -12.05
C ASN A 35 -6.31 -13.33 -10.61
N VAL A 36 -6.87 -12.65 -9.61
CA VAL A 36 -6.54 -12.91 -8.19
C VAL A 36 -6.81 -14.36 -7.78
N ASP A 37 -7.83 -14.99 -8.34
CA ASP A 37 -8.16 -16.38 -8.03
C ASP A 37 -7.10 -17.37 -8.54
N LEU A 38 -6.31 -16.96 -9.50
CA LEU A 38 -5.24 -17.77 -10.09
C LEU A 38 -3.89 -17.51 -9.43
N MET A 39 -3.80 -16.49 -8.57
CA MET A 39 -2.56 -16.14 -7.88
C MET A 39 -2.34 -17.00 -6.64
N PRO A 40 -1.06 -17.30 -6.29
CA PRO A 40 -0.77 -18.01 -5.04
C PRO A 40 -1.33 -17.26 -3.83
N GLY A 41 -1.99 -17.96 -2.92
CA GLY A 41 -2.57 -17.36 -1.72
C GLY A 41 -3.88 -16.63 -1.95
N LYS A 42 -4.39 -16.59 -3.16
CA LYS A 42 -5.65 -15.93 -3.54
C LYS A 42 -5.81 -14.55 -2.88
N PRO A 43 -4.97 -13.58 -3.27
CA PRO A 43 -5.04 -12.23 -2.67
C PRO A 43 -6.37 -11.55 -2.97
N THR A 44 -6.74 -10.57 -2.15
CA THR A 44 -7.87 -9.70 -2.48
C THR A 44 -7.46 -8.78 -3.62
N PRO A 45 -8.42 -8.16 -4.35
CA PRO A 45 -8.08 -7.16 -5.38
C PRO A 45 -7.18 -6.04 -4.85
N GLU A 46 -7.44 -5.56 -3.64
CA GLU A 46 -6.65 -4.51 -2.99
C GLU A 46 -5.22 -4.98 -2.71
N GLN A 47 -5.06 -6.22 -2.29
CA GLN A 47 -3.73 -6.82 -2.06
C GLN A 47 -2.95 -6.95 -3.37
N ALA A 48 -3.62 -7.29 -4.46
CA ALA A 48 -2.99 -7.39 -5.77
C ALA A 48 -2.46 -6.02 -6.23
N VAL A 49 -3.25 -4.96 -6.03
CA VAL A 49 -2.84 -3.59 -6.34
C VAL A 49 -1.65 -3.17 -5.47
N ALA A 50 -1.70 -3.47 -4.18
CA ALA A 50 -0.60 -3.16 -3.25
C ALA A 50 0.70 -3.88 -3.65
N SER A 51 0.60 -5.13 -4.09
CA SER A 51 1.76 -5.90 -4.56
C SER A 51 2.36 -5.29 -5.83
N TYR A 52 1.52 -4.84 -6.74
CA TYR A 52 1.97 -4.16 -7.95
C TYR A 52 2.72 -2.86 -7.63
N ALA A 53 2.18 -2.07 -6.71
CA ALA A 53 2.84 -0.84 -6.24
C ALA A 53 4.21 -1.13 -5.63
N LYS A 54 4.31 -2.20 -4.85
CA LYS A 54 5.57 -2.63 -4.25
C LYS A 54 6.61 -3.00 -5.29
N LYS A 55 6.20 -3.71 -6.34
CA LYS A 55 7.09 -4.07 -7.46
C LYS A 55 7.59 -2.82 -8.19
N LEU A 56 6.72 -1.85 -8.42
CA LEU A 56 7.11 -0.59 -9.05
C LEU A 56 8.12 0.18 -8.20
N ARG A 57 7.92 0.27 -6.89
CA ARG A 57 8.86 0.94 -5.99
C ARG A 57 10.23 0.27 -6.03
N LYS A 58 10.26 -1.04 -6.02
CA LYS A 58 11.49 -1.81 -6.10
C LYS A 58 12.22 -1.57 -7.43
N SER A 59 11.48 -1.53 -8.53
CA SER A 59 12.05 -1.22 -9.85
C SER A 59 12.63 0.19 -9.89
N ALA A 60 11.94 1.17 -9.30
CA ALA A 60 12.42 2.54 -9.21
C ALA A 60 13.75 2.62 -8.45
N GLU A 61 13.85 1.90 -7.33
CA GLU A 61 15.09 1.83 -6.54
C GLU A 61 16.24 1.24 -7.35
N GLU A 62 15.97 0.18 -8.11
CA GLU A 62 16.98 -0.46 -8.95
C GLU A 62 17.48 0.47 -10.05
N TYR A 63 16.58 1.15 -10.75
CA TYR A 63 16.95 2.12 -11.79
C TYR A 63 17.71 3.31 -11.22
N GLU A 64 17.34 3.75 -10.01
CA GLU A 64 18.05 4.83 -9.34
C GLU A 64 19.52 4.48 -9.07
N LYS A 65 19.78 3.23 -8.69
CA LYS A 65 21.16 2.74 -8.49
C LYS A 65 22.01 2.80 -9.75
N TYR A 66 21.37 2.67 -10.90
CA TYR A 66 22.06 2.72 -12.20
C TYR A 66 22.02 4.10 -12.84
N GLY A 67 21.52 5.11 -12.13
CA GLY A 67 21.48 6.48 -12.64
C GLY A 67 20.51 6.72 -13.79
N LYS A 68 19.52 5.84 -13.95
CA LYS A 68 18.54 5.94 -15.04
C LYS A 68 17.37 6.83 -14.64
N THR A 69 17.61 8.13 -14.62
CA THR A 69 16.67 9.15 -14.14
C THR A 69 15.34 9.15 -14.89
N ALA A 70 15.37 9.00 -16.23
CA ALA A 70 14.16 9.01 -17.05
C ALA A 70 13.22 7.84 -16.68
N GLU A 71 13.77 6.66 -16.49
CA GLU A 71 13.01 5.46 -16.08
C GLU A 71 12.45 5.60 -14.67
N VAL A 72 13.22 6.19 -13.75
CA VAL A 72 12.77 6.46 -12.37
C VAL A 72 11.57 7.40 -12.38
N GLU A 73 11.64 8.49 -13.15
CA GLU A 73 10.53 9.45 -13.26
C GLU A 73 9.28 8.81 -13.85
N GLN A 74 9.44 7.97 -14.86
CA GLN A 74 8.32 7.24 -15.47
C GLN A 74 7.66 6.32 -14.44
N ILE A 75 8.46 5.55 -13.69
CA ILE A 75 7.93 4.64 -12.68
C ILE A 75 7.26 5.40 -11.54
N LYS A 76 7.81 6.53 -11.10
CA LYS A 76 7.18 7.36 -10.07
C LYS A 76 5.81 7.86 -10.50
N SER A 77 5.67 8.24 -11.76
CA SER A 77 4.38 8.64 -12.32
C SER A 77 3.39 7.47 -12.33
N GLU A 78 3.83 6.27 -12.65
CA GLU A 78 3.01 5.06 -12.59
C GLU A 78 2.59 4.72 -11.15
N ILE A 79 3.50 4.85 -10.19
CA ILE A 79 3.21 4.65 -8.76
C ILE A 79 2.12 5.61 -8.29
N ALA A 80 2.19 6.88 -8.69
CA ALA A 80 1.17 7.88 -8.33
C ALA A 80 -0.22 7.45 -8.83
N ILE A 81 -0.32 6.87 -10.01
CA ILE A 81 -1.58 6.36 -10.55
C ILE A 81 -2.08 5.18 -9.74
N VAL A 82 -1.20 4.22 -9.43
CA VAL A 82 -1.55 3.03 -8.64
C VAL A 82 -2.04 3.42 -7.25
N GLU A 83 -1.40 4.40 -6.62
CA GLU A 83 -1.76 4.86 -5.28
C GLU A 83 -3.17 5.42 -5.19
N GLU A 84 -3.75 5.90 -6.29
CA GLU A 84 -5.14 6.35 -6.31
C GLU A 84 -6.12 5.21 -6.02
N TYR A 85 -5.70 3.96 -6.21
CA TYR A 85 -6.53 2.78 -5.98
C TYR A 85 -6.21 2.07 -4.66
N LEU A 86 -5.24 2.58 -3.91
CA LEU A 86 -4.90 2.05 -2.59
C LEU A 86 -5.60 2.84 -1.50
N PRO A 87 -5.90 2.19 -0.35
CA PRO A 87 -6.42 2.94 0.80
C PRO A 87 -5.41 4.01 1.21
N LYS A 88 -5.89 5.19 1.56
CA LYS A 88 -5.04 6.24 2.07
C LYS A 88 -4.49 5.82 3.43
N LYS A 89 -3.19 6.00 3.64
CA LYS A 89 -2.60 5.75 4.93
C LYS A 89 -3.16 6.74 5.95
N ALA A 90 -3.38 6.25 7.16
CA ALA A 90 -3.86 7.06 8.26
C ALA A 90 -2.89 8.19 8.57
N SER A 91 -3.43 9.35 8.98
CA SER A 91 -2.62 10.47 9.48
C SER A 91 -1.89 10.06 10.76
N ALA A 92 -0.94 10.89 11.22
CA ALA A 92 -0.26 10.67 12.49
C ALA A 92 -1.25 10.54 13.66
N ASP A 93 -2.26 11.40 13.69
CA ASP A 93 -3.28 11.37 14.74
C ASP A 93 -4.14 10.11 14.67
N ASP A 94 -4.55 9.71 13.48
CA ASP A 94 -5.34 8.50 13.28
C ASP A 94 -4.54 7.25 13.62
N THR A 95 -3.25 7.23 13.25
CA THR A 95 -2.35 6.12 13.60
C THR A 95 -2.21 6.02 15.12
N ALA A 96 -2.05 7.14 15.82
CA ALA A 96 -1.97 7.17 17.27
C ALA A 96 -3.24 6.60 17.91
N ARG A 97 -4.41 6.97 17.41
CA ARG A 97 -5.69 6.43 17.89
C ARG A 97 -5.82 4.92 17.67
N LEU A 98 -5.40 4.44 16.51
CA LEU A 98 -5.42 3.01 16.21
C LEU A 98 -4.49 2.23 17.14
N VAL A 99 -3.29 2.75 17.39
CA VAL A 99 -2.34 2.15 18.32
C VAL A 99 -2.90 2.13 19.75
N GLU A 100 -3.48 3.23 20.18
CA GLU A 100 -4.06 3.37 21.53
C GLU A 100 -5.20 2.38 21.73
N GLU A 101 -6.11 2.29 20.76
CA GLU A 101 -7.22 1.35 20.78
C GLU A 101 -6.72 -0.09 20.81
N PHE A 102 -5.73 -0.41 19.97
CA PHE A 102 -5.13 -1.75 19.91
C PHE A 102 -4.52 -2.15 21.26
N LEU A 103 -3.76 -1.26 21.88
CA LEU A 103 -3.10 -1.53 23.15
C LEU A 103 -4.10 -1.57 24.33
N SER A 104 -5.26 -0.93 24.19
CA SER A 104 -6.31 -1.01 25.23
C SER A 104 -7.01 -2.37 25.23
N LYS A 105 -7.08 -3.02 24.06
CA LYS A 105 -7.73 -4.31 23.90
C LYS A 105 -6.78 -5.50 24.09
N ASN A 106 -5.48 -5.26 24.00
CA ASN A 106 -4.44 -6.30 24.06
C ASN A 106 -3.36 -5.88 25.03
N THR A 107 -3.09 -6.71 26.04
CA THR A 107 -2.09 -6.42 27.05
C THR A 107 -0.72 -6.95 26.62
N PHE A 108 0.25 -6.04 26.51
CA PHE A 108 1.64 -6.37 26.20
C PHE A 108 2.57 -5.75 27.23
N THR A 109 3.68 -6.43 27.52
CA THR A 109 4.74 -5.91 28.40
C THR A 109 5.81 -5.21 27.57
N GLU A 110 6.73 -4.49 28.25
CA GLU A 110 7.89 -3.89 27.59
C GLU A 110 8.70 -4.88 26.76
N LYS A 111 8.78 -6.11 27.22
CA LYS A 111 9.54 -7.17 26.52
C LYS A 111 8.83 -7.69 25.28
N GLN A 112 7.58 -7.34 25.11
CA GLN A 112 6.75 -7.83 24.00
C GLN A 112 6.52 -6.79 22.92
N VAL A 113 7.37 -5.76 22.84
CA VAL A 113 7.27 -4.71 21.81
C VAL A 113 7.22 -5.30 20.40
N GLY A 114 8.11 -6.25 20.10
CA GLY A 114 8.14 -6.90 18.78
C GLY A 114 6.86 -7.65 18.46
N GLN A 115 6.29 -8.36 19.44
CA GLN A 115 5.02 -9.08 19.27
C GLN A 115 3.87 -8.11 19.06
N ALA A 116 3.84 -7.01 19.81
CA ALA A 116 2.82 -5.98 19.67
C ALA A 116 2.87 -5.33 18.29
N MET A 117 4.07 -5.00 17.82
CA MET A 117 4.28 -4.44 16.48
C MET A 117 3.77 -5.38 15.38
N GLY A 118 4.15 -6.66 15.47
CA GLY A 118 3.74 -7.67 14.50
C GLY A 118 2.24 -7.85 14.46
N ALA A 119 1.59 -7.94 15.61
CA ALA A 119 0.14 -8.10 15.70
C ALA A 119 -0.60 -6.86 15.18
N PHE A 120 -0.13 -5.67 15.53
CA PHE A 120 -0.72 -4.42 15.04
C PHE A 120 -0.59 -4.31 13.51
N MET A 121 0.59 -4.58 12.97
CA MET A 121 0.83 -4.49 11.53
C MET A 121 0.03 -5.52 10.74
N LYS A 122 -0.27 -6.67 11.32
CA LYS A 122 -1.12 -7.67 10.70
C LYS A 122 -2.55 -7.15 10.50
N GLN A 123 -3.07 -6.36 11.45
CA GLN A 123 -4.41 -5.78 11.38
C GLN A 123 -4.47 -4.49 10.57
N HIS A 124 -3.47 -3.63 10.68
CA HIS A 124 -3.52 -2.25 10.17
C HIS A 124 -2.38 -1.88 9.22
N GLY A 125 -1.49 -2.81 8.88
CA GLY A 125 -0.27 -2.53 8.12
C GLY A 125 -0.48 -1.85 6.77
N GLN A 126 -1.62 -2.08 6.13
CA GLN A 126 -1.94 -1.47 4.83
C GLN A 126 -2.41 -0.02 4.96
N ASN A 127 -2.87 0.37 6.14
CA ASN A 127 -3.52 1.66 6.37
C ASN A 127 -2.65 2.66 7.15
N VAL A 128 -1.48 2.25 7.60
CA VAL A 128 -0.61 3.09 8.44
C VAL A 128 0.83 3.08 7.93
N ASP A 129 1.58 4.13 8.30
CA ASP A 129 3.03 4.15 8.09
C ASP A 129 3.67 3.23 9.13
N ALA A 130 4.40 2.21 8.66
CA ALA A 130 4.98 1.19 9.55
C ALA A 130 5.97 1.78 10.56
N ALA A 131 6.85 2.68 10.12
CA ALA A 131 7.83 3.31 11.00
C ALA A 131 7.16 4.13 12.10
N GLN A 132 6.14 4.89 11.75
CA GLN A 132 5.39 5.71 12.69
C GLN A 132 4.62 4.85 13.70
N ALA A 133 3.93 3.82 13.22
CA ALA A 133 3.18 2.90 14.07
C ALA A 133 4.11 2.19 15.06
N ASN A 134 5.24 1.69 14.58
CA ASN A 134 6.21 0.98 15.42
C ASN A 134 6.81 1.89 16.48
N GLN A 135 7.11 3.13 16.13
CA GLN A 135 7.61 4.12 17.08
C GLN A 135 6.59 4.41 18.19
N LEU A 136 5.32 4.58 17.82
CA LEU A 136 4.24 4.82 18.79
C LEU A 136 4.02 3.63 19.73
N ILE A 137 4.05 2.41 19.21
CA ILE A 137 3.90 1.20 20.02
C ILE A 137 5.06 1.09 21.02
N ARG A 138 6.28 1.29 20.55
CA ARG A 138 7.47 1.25 21.41
C ARG A 138 7.39 2.30 22.52
N GLN A 139 7.03 3.52 22.15
CA GLN A 139 6.91 4.62 23.12
C GLN A 139 5.87 4.32 24.18
N LYS A 140 4.71 3.79 23.81
CA LYS A 140 3.62 3.50 24.75
C LYS A 140 3.94 2.32 25.66
N LEU A 141 4.67 1.32 25.18
CA LEU A 141 5.01 0.16 25.99
C LEU A 141 6.26 0.36 26.87
N THR A 142 7.20 1.15 26.40
CA THR A 142 8.46 1.36 27.13
C THR A 142 8.59 2.73 27.78
N GLY A 143 7.74 3.66 27.43
CA GLY A 143 7.82 5.03 27.92
C GLY A 143 8.96 5.86 27.34
N LYS A 144 9.60 5.36 26.26
CA LYS A 144 10.76 6.03 25.65
C LYS A 144 10.42 6.59 24.28
#